data_10d3926c3dc3cc4af8dae48f8310252e
#
_entry.id   10d3926c3dc3cc4af8dae48f8310252e
#
_cell.length_a   1.000
_cell.length_b   1.000
_cell.length_c   1.000
_cell.angle_alpha   90.00
_cell.angle_beta   90.00
_cell.angle_gamma   90.00
#
_symmetry.space_group_name_H-M   'P 1'
#
loop_
_entity.id
_entity.type
_entity.pdbx_description
1 polymer ?
#
loop_
_entity_poly.entity_id
_entity_poly.type
_entity_poly.pdbx_seq_one_letter_code
_entity_poly.pdbx_strand_id
1 'polypeptide(L)'
;CKKNMNSLVLSLAPKFVKLQTLVLRQDKPQLEDNAVEAIANHCHELQDLDLSKSSKITDHSLYSLARGCTNLTKLNLSGCTSFSDTALAHLTRFCRKLKILNLCGCVEAVSDNTLQ
;
A
#
# COMPACT_ATOMS: atom_id res chain seq x y z
N CYS A 1 -25.61 2.25 10.45
CA CYS A 1 -24.32 1.60 10.48
C CYS A 1 -23.29 2.35 9.65
N LYS A 2 -22.16 2.55 10.25
CA LYS A 2 -21.08 3.30 9.60
C LYS A 2 -20.18 2.36 8.81
N LYS A 3 -19.86 2.75 7.59
CA LYS A 3 -18.87 2.02 6.80
C LYS A 3 -17.48 2.45 7.25
N ASN A 4 -16.60 1.50 7.43
CA ASN A 4 -15.21 1.83 7.73
C ASN A 4 -14.45 2.03 6.42
N MET A 5 -13.21 2.49 6.54
CA MET A 5 -12.35 2.76 5.39
C MET A 5 -12.19 1.52 4.51
N ASN A 6 -12.01 0.36 5.13
CA ASN A 6 -11.80 -0.88 4.39
C ASN A 6 -13.00 -1.22 3.50
N SER A 7 -14.20 -1.16 4.07
CA SER A 7 -15.43 -1.44 3.32
C SER A 7 -15.64 -0.45 2.18
N LEU A 8 -15.32 0.81 2.45
CA LEU A 8 -15.48 1.87 1.45
C LEU A 8 -14.55 1.64 0.26
N VAL A 9 -13.30 1.30 0.52
CA VAL A 9 -12.34 1.03 -0.54
C VAL A 9 -12.77 -0.19 -1.37
N LEU A 10 -13.25 -1.24 -0.71
CA LEU A 10 -13.73 -2.43 -1.40
C LEU A 10 -14.87 -2.10 -2.36
N SER A 11 -15.75 -1.18 -1.95
CA SER A 11 -16.89 -0.77 -2.78
C SER A 11 -16.49 0.11 -3.95
N LEU A 12 -15.51 0.99 -3.74
CA LEU A 12 -15.18 2.03 -4.71
C LEU A 12 -14.06 1.66 -5.69
N ALA A 13 -13.15 0.78 -5.30
CA ALA A 13 -12.00 0.43 -6.14
C ALA A 13 -12.39 0.02 -7.57
N PRO A 14 -13.41 -0.83 -7.78
CA PRO A 14 -13.79 -1.23 -9.13
C PRO A 14 -14.31 -0.09 -10.00
N LYS A 15 -14.66 1.04 -9.39
CA LYS A 15 -15.23 2.19 -10.10
C LYS A 15 -14.17 3.19 -10.56
N PHE A 16 -12.98 3.12 -9.97
CA PHE A 16 -11.94 4.12 -10.23
C PHE A 16 -10.73 3.51 -10.94
N VAL A 17 -10.99 2.87 -12.07
CA VAL A 17 -9.95 2.11 -12.81
C VAL A 17 -8.86 2.99 -13.39
N LYS A 18 -9.10 4.29 -13.53
CA LYS A 18 -8.10 5.21 -14.06
C LYS A 18 -7.48 6.11 -13.00
N LEU A 19 -7.71 5.79 -11.73
CA LEU A 19 -7.23 6.57 -10.61
C LEU A 19 -5.70 6.59 -10.60
N GLN A 20 -5.11 7.78 -10.44
CA GLN A 20 -3.66 7.96 -10.42
C GLN A 20 -3.14 8.32 -9.03
N THR A 21 -3.95 8.97 -8.22
CA THR A 21 -3.55 9.38 -6.86
C THR A 21 -4.62 8.96 -5.87
N LEU A 22 -4.20 8.29 -4.80
CA LEU A 22 -5.11 7.86 -3.76
C LEU A 22 -4.45 8.03 -2.41
N VAL A 23 -5.08 8.82 -1.53
CA VAL A 23 -4.59 9.06 -0.19
C VAL A 23 -5.57 8.43 0.80
N LEU A 24 -5.10 7.42 1.55
CA LEU A 24 -5.92 6.69 2.52
C LEU A 24 -5.36 6.84 3.94
N ARG A 25 -4.95 8.06 4.27
CA ARG A 25 -4.43 8.37 5.61
C ARG A 25 -5.54 8.22 6.65
N GLN A 26 -5.24 7.57 7.76
CA GLN A 26 -6.23 7.22 8.77
C GLN A 26 -5.76 7.60 10.17
N ASP A 27 -6.69 8.08 11.00
CA ASP A 27 -6.42 8.29 12.42
C ASP A 27 -6.41 6.95 13.16
N LYS A 28 -7.31 6.05 12.77
CA LYS A 28 -7.39 4.70 13.32
C LYS A 28 -7.23 3.70 12.20
N PRO A 29 -6.34 2.71 12.35
CA PRO A 29 -6.11 1.74 11.27
C PRO A 29 -7.36 0.90 11.01
N GLN A 30 -7.93 1.03 9.83
CA GLN A 30 -9.09 0.25 9.41
C GLN A 30 -8.80 -0.56 8.16
N LEU A 31 -7.86 -0.09 7.36
CA LEU A 31 -7.56 -0.69 6.06
C LEU A 31 -6.90 -2.05 6.24
N GLU A 32 -7.37 -3.04 5.51
CA GLU A 32 -6.87 -4.41 5.57
C GLU A 32 -6.40 -4.86 4.19
N ASP A 33 -5.78 -6.04 4.13
CA ASP A 33 -5.20 -6.55 2.90
C ASP A 33 -6.21 -6.68 1.77
N ASN A 34 -7.45 -7.07 2.07
CA ASN A 34 -8.44 -7.27 1.02
C ASN A 34 -8.78 -5.97 0.27
N ALA A 35 -8.76 -4.84 0.96
CA ALA A 35 -9.01 -3.54 0.32
C ALA A 35 -7.83 -3.16 -0.59
N VAL A 36 -6.61 -3.40 -0.14
CA VAL A 36 -5.43 -3.12 -0.96
C VAL A 36 -5.40 -4.05 -2.17
N GLU A 37 -5.80 -5.29 -1.99
CA GLU A 37 -5.92 -6.22 -3.10
C GLU A 37 -6.93 -5.72 -4.14
N ALA A 38 -8.06 -5.17 -3.69
CA ALA A 38 -9.06 -4.60 -4.60
C ALA A 38 -8.47 -3.42 -5.39
N ILE A 39 -7.70 -2.56 -4.72
CA ILE A 39 -7.00 -1.47 -5.40
C ILE A 39 -6.06 -2.02 -6.48
N ALA A 40 -5.29 -3.02 -6.13
CA ALA A 40 -4.33 -3.62 -7.07
C ALA A 40 -5.03 -4.29 -8.25
N ASN A 41 -6.20 -4.87 -8.02
CA ASN A 41 -6.93 -5.58 -9.06
C ASN A 41 -7.61 -4.63 -10.06
N HIS A 42 -7.90 -3.40 -9.64
CA HIS A 42 -8.70 -2.49 -10.46
C HIS A 42 -8.00 -1.19 -10.85
N CYS A 43 -7.11 -0.68 -10.01
CA CYS A 43 -6.50 0.64 -10.21
C CYS A 43 -5.07 0.50 -10.75
N HIS A 44 -4.95 0.02 -11.97
CA HIS A 44 -3.63 -0.27 -12.56
C HIS A 44 -2.85 0.96 -13.00
N GLU A 45 -3.51 2.12 -13.07
CA GLU A 45 -2.84 3.37 -13.45
C GLU A 45 -2.36 4.18 -12.26
N LEU A 46 -2.47 3.62 -11.07
CA LEU A 46 -2.12 4.31 -9.83
C LEU A 46 -0.63 4.64 -9.80
N GLN A 47 -0.30 5.89 -9.50
CA GLN A 47 1.07 6.40 -9.45
C GLN A 47 1.47 6.87 -8.07
N ASP A 48 0.52 7.40 -7.29
CA ASP A 48 0.79 7.98 -5.98
C ASP A 48 -0.21 7.38 -4.99
N LEU A 49 0.29 6.58 -4.06
CA LEU A 49 -0.55 5.88 -3.08
C LEU A 49 -0.04 6.15 -1.66
N ASP A 50 -0.92 6.67 -0.82
CA ASP A 50 -0.64 6.91 0.59
C ASP A 50 -1.45 5.95 1.44
N LEU A 51 -0.76 4.99 2.05
CA LEU A 51 -1.35 4.00 2.96
C LEU A 51 -0.84 4.22 4.39
N SER A 52 -0.45 5.44 4.72
CA SER A 52 0.16 5.72 6.02
C SER A 52 -0.75 5.32 7.18
N LYS A 53 -0.15 4.80 8.22
CA LYS A 53 -0.80 4.34 9.46
C LYS A 53 -1.73 3.14 9.28
N SER A 54 -1.55 2.38 8.20
CA SER A 54 -2.34 1.16 7.97
C SER A 54 -1.64 -0.04 8.60
N SER A 55 -1.70 -0.12 9.92
CA SER A 55 -0.98 -1.16 10.67
C SER A 55 -1.55 -2.56 10.48
N LYS A 56 -2.71 -2.69 9.86
CA LYS A 56 -3.34 -3.99 9.61
C LYS A 56 -2.99 -4.58 8.25
N ILE A 57 -2.34 -3.81 7.38
CA ILE A 57 -1.91 -4.38 6.09
C ILE A 57 -0.61 -5.15 6.30
N THR A 58 -0.49 -6.26 5.57
CA THR A 58 0.62 -7.19 5.73
C THR A 58 1.37 -7.37 4.41
N ASP A 59 2.27 -8.35 4.38
CA ASP A 59 3.02 -8.70 3.17
C ASP A 59 2.11 -8.94 1.97
N HIS A 60 0.92 -9.48 2.21
CA HIS A 60 -0.04 -9.75 1.14
C HIS A 60 -0.37 -8.49 0.34
N SER A 61 -0.53 -7.35 1.02
CA SER A 61 -0.80 -6.08 0.35
C SER A 61 0.35 -5.68 -0.56
N LEU A 62 1.59 -5.85 -0.10
CA LEU A 62 2.75 -5.48 -0.90
C LEU A 62 2.87 -6.36 -2.14
N TYR A 63 2.60 -7.65 -2.00
CA TYR A 63 2.59 -8.55 -3.14
C TYR A 63 1.49 -8.19 -4.15
N SER A 64 0.32 -7.81 -3.65
CA SER A 64 -0.79 -7.38 -4.50
C SER A 64 -0.42 -6.13 -5.29
N LEU A 65 0.17 -5.13 -4.62
CA LEU A 65 0.60 -3.90 -5.28
C LEU A 65 1.69 -4.16 -6.32
N ALA A 66 2.61 -5.05 -6.01
CA ALA A 66 3.68 -5.42 -6.95
C ALA A 66 3.11 -6.03 -8.23
N ARG A 67 2.00 -6.73 -8.11
CA ARG A 67 1.36 -7.40 -9.23
C ARG A 67 0.47 -6.46 -10.05
N GLY A 68 -0.28 -5.58 -9.38
CA GLY A 68 -1.32 -4.79 -10.03
C GLY A 68 -1.02 -3.30 -10.22
N CYS A 69 -0.15 -2.72 -9.41
CA CYS A 69 0.13 -1.29 -9.44
C CYS A 69 1.59 -1.03 -9.82
N THR A 70 2.00 -1.50 -10.99
CA THR A 70 3.38 -1.40 -11.43
C THR A 70 3.77 0.00 -11.90
N ASN A 71 2.82 0.93 -11.96
CA ASN A 71 3.09 2.32 -12.34
C ASN A 71 3.34 3.24 -11.14
N LEU A 72 3.39 2.69 -9.93
CA LEU A 72 3.64 3.49 -8.74
C LEU A 72 4.96 4.22 -8.83
N THR A 73 4.92 5.53 -8.57
CA THR A 73 6.11 6.38 -8.47
C THR A 73 6.32 6.84 -7.03
N LYS A 74 5.25 6.96 -6.26
CA LYS A 74 5.30 7.32 -4.85
C LYS A 74 4.45 6.36 -4.03
N LEU A 75 5.02 5.86 -2.95
CA LEU A 75 4.29 5.01 -2.01
C LEU A 75 4.63 5.42 -0.59
N ASN A 76 3.62 5.77 0.18
CA ASN A 76 3.78 6.16 1.57
C ASN A 76 3.25 5.04 2.47
N LEU A 77 4.16 4.38 3.18
CA LEU A 77 3.85 3.31 4.13
C LEU A 77 4.23 3.72 5.55
N SER A 78 4.34 5.01 5.82
CA SER A 78 4.74 5.47 7.16
C SER A 78 3.74 4.98 8.20
N GLY A 79 4.26 4.45 9.30
CA GLY A 79 3.42 3.90 10.37
C GLY A 79 2.84 2.52 10.09
N CYS A 80 3.18 1.89 8.98
CA CYS A 80 2.77 0.52 8.66
C CYS A 80 3.85 -0.42 9.19
N THR A 81 3.48 -1.32 10.09
CA THR A 81 4.45 -2.14 10.83
C THR A 81 4.30 -3.64 10.62
N SER A 82 3.36 -4.07 9.81
CA SER A 82 3.02 -5.50 9.71
C SER A 82 3.52 -6.18 8.43
N PHE A 83 4.49 -5.60 7.74
CA PHE A 83 5.08 -6.24 6.57
C PHE A 83 6.57 -6.51 6.78
N SER A 84 7.12 -7.42 5.99
CA SER A 84 8.52 -7.82 6.10
C SER A 84 9.41 -7.14 5.08
N ASP A 85 10.73 -7.21 5.32
CA ASP A 85 11.73 -6.72 4.37
C ASP A 85 11.63 -7.46 3.04
N THR A 86 11.32 -8.75 3.10
CA THR A 86 11.20 -9.58 1.90
C THR A 86 10.08 -9.08 0.99
N ALA A 87 8.93 -8.75 1.58
CA ALA A 87 7.80 -8.23 0.81
C ALA A 87 8.13 -6.86 0.23
N LEU A 88 8.82 -6.01 0.99
CA LEU A 88 9.22 -4.70 0.52
C LEU A 88 10.19 -4.81 -0.66
N ALA A 89 11.15 -5.71 -0.58
CA ALA A 89 12.10 -5.95 -1.68
C ALA A 89 11.36 -6.45 -2.93
N HIS A 90 10.37 -7.33 -2.74
CA HIS A 90 9.55 -7.82 -3.84
C HIS A 90 8.81 -6.67 -4.52
N LEU A 91 8.22 -5.78 -3.73
CA LEU A 91 7.50 -4.62 -4.25
C LEU A 91 8.41 -3.75 -5.11
N THR A 92 9.58 -3.40 -4.61
CA THR A 92 10.51 -2.52 -5.34
C THR A 92 11.06 -3.18 -6.59
N ARG A 93 11.11 -4.51 -6.59
CA ARG A 93 11.58 -5.27 -7.75
C ARG A 93 10.61 -5.16 -8.93
N PHE A 94 9.31 -5.14 -8.65
CA PHE A 94 8.28 -5.11 -9.69
C PHE A 94 7.76 -3.70 -9.98
N CYS A 95 7.76 -2.81 -9.00
CA CYS A 95 7.37 -1.42 -9.19
C CYS A 95 8.61 -0.60 -9.57
N ARG A 96 9.07 -0.77 -10.79
CA ARG A 96 10.35 -0.21 -11.25
C ARG A 96 10.34 1.31 -11.40
N LYS A 97 9.16 1.91 -11.44
CA LYS A 97 9.03 3.36 -11.55
C LYS A 97 9.04 4.07 -10.21
N LEU A 98 9.11 3.31 -9.12
CA LEU A 98 9.02 3.85 -7.77
C LEU A 98 10.24 4.73 -7.48
N LYS A 99 9.99 5.99 -7.16
CA LYS A 99 11.02 6.98 -6.87
C LYS A 99 11.04 7.42 -5.42
N ILE A 100 9.87 7.45 -4.79
CA ILE A 100 9.71 7.90 -3.43
C ILE A 100 9.01 6.82 -2.63
N LEU A 101 9.68 6.32 -1.60
CA LEU A 101 9.14 5.31 -0.71
C LEU A 101 9.33 5.82 0.71
N ASN A 102 8.23 6.16 1.38
CA ASN A 102 8.27 6.66 2.75
C ASN A 102 8.00 5.53 3.72
N LEU A 103 8.99 5.22 4.54
CA LEU A 103 8.92 4.14 5.53
C LEU A 103 9.08 4.67 6.95
N CYS A 104 8.81 5.94 7.18
CA CYS A 104 8.95 6.56 8.49
C CYS A 104 8.04 5.85 9.50
N GLY A 105 8.62 5.39 10.60
CA GLY A 105 7.85 4.68 11.61
C GLY A 105 7.64 3.20 11.34
N CYS A 106 8.32 2.64 10.34
CA CYS A 106 8.24 1.20 10.02
C CYS A 106 9.46 0.46 10.58
N VAL A 107 9.80 0.73 11.82
CA VAL A 107 11.05 0.24 12.43
C VAL A 107 11.10 -1.29 12.47
N GLU A 108 9.97 -1.91 12.72
CA GLU A 108 9.92 -3.37 12.84
C GLU A 108 9.96 -4.07 11.48
N ALA A 109 9.54 -3.37 10.43
CA ALA A 109 9.53 -3.93 9.08
C ALA A 109 10.87 -3.71 8.39
N VAL A 110 11.50 -2.56 8.62
CA VAL A 110 12.76 -2.19 8.00
C VAL A 110 13.87 -2.47 8.99
N SER A 111 14.49 -3.63 8.87
CA SER A 111 15.55 -4.06 9.78
C SER A 111 16.86 -3.34 9.50
N ASP A 112 17.81 -3.46 10.42
CA ASP A 112 19.16 -2.92 10.23
C ASP A 112 19.82 -3.48 8.97
N ASN A 113 19.54 -4.72 8.65
CA ASN A 113 20.10 -5.33 7.43
C ASN A 113 19.63 -4.64 6.18
N THR A 114 18.40 -4.19 6.17
CA THR A 114 17.83 -3.48 5.03
C THR A 114 18.49 -2.10 4.87
N LEU A 115 18.83 -1.47 5.99
CA LEU A 115 19.42 -0.14 6.00
C LEU A 115 20.92 -0.13 5.75
N GLN A 116 21.53 -1.26 5.86
CA GLN A 116 22.96 -1.41 5.59
C GLN A 116 23.23 -1.62 4.07
#